data_ed158e6e2e0aa9511a50a33b1e1bc491
#
_entry.id   ed158e6e2e0aa9511a50a33b1e1bc491
#
_cell.length_a   1.000
_cell.length_b   1.000
_cell.length_c   1.000
_cell.angle_alpha   90.00
_cell.angle_beta   90.00
_cell.angle_gamma   90.00
#
_symmetry.space_group_name_H-M   'P 1'
#
loop_
_entity.id
_entity.type
_entity.pdbx_description
1 polymer ?
#
loop_
_entity_poly.entity_id
_entity_poly.type
_entity_poly.pdbx_seq_one_letter_code
_entity_poly.pdbx_strand_id
1 'polypeptide(L)'
;MHLATLGVAVFFMLSGASLSYTAKENFSLAKYYKKRFLRILIPFYILYIVYFLFLLFQSHSVHNIFPEGIPAWRIVFTFLGMDSWVSMHGISTFSLTIGEWFLGCLILLYLIFPLLRFFMIKNEKFFFIIATGIYLIVLFHYDFSVPIHMNFFLKGYEFVIGMMIGYYHEKFNPKWIFLSLPVVIFFVLCPFALPISTGLKITILAVAFWISAACLEPV
;
A
#
# COMPACT_ATOMS: atom_id res chain seq x y z
N MET A 1 -13.71 11.20 7.42
CA MET A 1 -12.54 10.35 7.07
C MET A 1 -13.07 8.94 6.83
N HIS A 2 -12.77 8.33 5.68
CA HIS A 2 -13.28 6.98 5.40
C HIS A 2 -12.40 5.94 6.12
N LEU A 3 -13.00 5.10 6.97
CA LEU A 3 -12.32 4.00 7.66
C LEU A 3 -11.55 3.08 6.70
N ALA A 4 -12.10 2.90 5.48
CA ALA A 4 -11.42 2.15 4.42
C ALA A 4 -10.04 2.70 4.06
N THR A 5 -9.89 4.02 3.99
CA THR A 5 -8.59 4.66 3.65
C THR A 5 -7.56 4.47 4.76
N LEU A 6 -8.00 4.50 6.03
CA LEU A 6 -7.15 4.17 7.17
C LEU A 6 -6.70 2.71 7.13
N GLY A 7 -7.62 1.78 6.86
CA GLY A 7 -7.30 0.36 6.72
C GLY A 7 -6.25 0.09 5.67
N VAL A 8 -6.34 0.78 4.52
CA VAL A 8 -5.35 0.69 3.45
C VAL A 8 -3.98 1.21 3.90
N ALA A 9 -3.91 2.35 4.62
CA ALA A 9 -2.66 2.91 5.12
C ALA A 9 -1.98 1.94 6.11
N VAL A 10 -2.74 1.43 7.08
CA VAL A 10 -2.26 0.42 8.04
C VAL A 10 -1.76 -0.84 7.32
N PHE A 11 -2.46 -1.28 6.27
CA PHE A 11 -2.04 -2.45 5.49
C PHE A 11 -0.70 -2.24 4.79
N PHE A 12 -0.45 -1.06 4.19
CA PHE A 12 0.86 -0.76 3.58
C PHE A 12 1.96 -0.72 4.65
N MET A 13 1.70 -0.15 5.82
CA MET A 13 2.64 -0.18 6.95
C MET A 13 2.93 -1.60 7.42
N LEU A 14 1.91 -2.43 7.63
CA LEU A 14 2.07 -3.84 8.02
C LEU A 14 2.84 -4.64 6.97
N SER A 15 2.59 -4.36 5.68
CA SER A 15 3.32 -5.00 4.59
C SER A 15 4.80 -4.65 4.63
N GLY A 16 5.14 -3.38 4.81
CA GLY A 16 6.53 -2.92 4.98
C GLY A 16 7.21 -3.52 6.21
N ALA A 17 6.52 -3.52 7.35
CA ALA A 17 7.00 -4.07 8.61
C ALA A 17 7.29 -5.57 8.52
N SER A 18 6.33 -6.35 8.03
CA SER A 18 6.48 -7.80 7.85
C SER A 18 7.63 -8.16 6.91
N LEU A 19 7.82 -7.38 5.84
CA LEU A 19 8.92 -7.60 4.90
C LEU A 19 10.27 -7.29 5.52
N SER A 20 10.38 -6.16 6.19
CA SER A 20 11.62 -5.73 6.84
C SER A 20 12.03 -6.68 7.96
N TYR A 21 11.06 -7.12 8.78
CA TYR A 21 11.26 -8.12 9.83
C TYR A 21 11.76 -9.45 9.29
N THR A 22 11.09 -9.98 8.26
CA THR A 22 11.43 -11.31 7.68
C THR A 22 12.68 -11.28 6.80
N ALA A 23 13.14 -10.12 6.38
CA ALA A 23 14.32 -9.97 5.51
C ALA A 23 15.62 -9.73 6.28
N LYS A 24 15.63 -9.82 7.62
CA LYS A 24 16.83 -9.56 8.44
C LYS A 24 17.97 -10.53 8.12
N GLU A 25 17.68 -11.81 7.99
CA GLU A 25 18.65 -12.87 7.77
C GLU A 25 18.50 -13.52 6.39
N ASN A 26 19.65 -13.90 5.77
CA ASN A 26 19.72 -14.70 4.54
C ASN A 26 18.74 -14.27 3.43
N PHE A 27 18.72 -12.97 3.08
CA PHE A 27 17.84 -12.45 2.06
C PHE A 27 18.21 -12.92 0.67
N SER A 28 17.37 -13.77 0.05
CA SER A 28 17.51 -14.23 -1.32
C SER A 28 16.44 -13.59 -2.21
N LEU A 29 16.85 -12.82 -3.21
CA LEU A 29 15.97 -12.15 -4.16
C LEU A 29 15.00 -13.12 -4.86
N ALA A 30 15.50 -14.24 -5.36
CA ALA A 30 14.68 -15.22 -6.07
C ALA A 30 13.58 -15.83 -5.18
N LYS A 31 13.95 -16.24 -3.94
CA LYS A 31 12.99 -16.77 -2.96
C LYS A 31 11.98 -15.70 -2.56
N TYR A 32 12.44 -14.46 -2.39
CA TYR A 32 11.59 -13.32 -2.03
C TYR A 32 10.52 -13.09 -3.10
N TYR A 33 10.91 -12.87 -4.36
CA TYR A 33 9.96 -12.60 -5.44
C TYR A 33 9.00 -13.76 -5.66
N LYS A 34 9.51 -15.00 -5.76
CA LYS A 34 8.67 -16.20 -5.91
C LYS A 34 7.60 -16.27 -4.82
N LYS A 35 8.00 -16.12 -3.54
CA LYS A 35 7.07 -16.21 -2.40
C LYS A 35 6.02 -15.09 -2.41
N ARG A 36 6.41 -13.86 -2.77
CA ARG A 36 5.49 -12.70 -2.74
C ARG A 36 4.54 -12.70 -3.91
N PHE A 37 5.04 -12.91 -5.12
CA PHE A 37 4.17 -12.93 -6.30
C PHE A 37 3.16 -14.09 -6.25
N LEU A 38 3.57 -15.30 -5.88
CA LEU A 38 2.63 -16.41 -5.75
C LEU A 38 1.55 -16.12 -4.68
N ARG A 39 1.92 -15.53 -3.55
CA ARG A 39 0.97 -15.23 -2.47
C ARG A 39 -0.06 -14.16 -2.84
N ILE A 40 0.31 -13.24 -3.74
CA ILE A 40 -0.57 -12.16 -4.19
C ILE A 40 -1.37 -12.58 -5.43
N LEU A 41 -0.68 -13.09 -6.46
CA LEU A 41 -1.31 -13.34 -7.75
C LEU A 41 -2.25 -14.54 -7.74
N ILE A 42 -1.99 -15.57 -6.92
CA ILE A 42 -2.90 -16.73 -6.87
C ILE A 42 -4.29 -16.33 -6.35
N PRO A 43 -4.46 -15.68 -5.19
CA PRO A 43 -5.77 -15.21 -4.74
C PRO A 43 -6.40 -14.22 -5.72
N PHE A 44 -5.60 -13.33 -6.31
CA PHE A 44 -6.07 -12.39 -7.31
C PHE A 44 -6.69 -13.10 -8.51
N TYR A 45 -5.99 -14.08 -9.11
CA TYR A 45 -6.52 -14.81 -10.27
C TYR A 45 -7.77 -15.62 -9.93
N ILE A 46 -7.85 -16.21 -8.75
CA ILE A 46 -9.06 -16.92 -8.32
C ILE A 46 -10.24 -15.94 -8.29
N LEU A 47 -10.08 -14.79 -7.63
CA LEU A 47 -11.13 -13.77 -7.55
C LEU A 47 -11.47 -13.20 -8.93
N TYR A 48 -10.45 -12.92 -9.75
CA TYR A 48 -10.64 -12.40 -11.10
C TYR A 48 -11.45 -13.36 -11.97
N ILE A 49 -11.12 -14.65 -11.97
CA ILE A 49 -11.82 -15.68 -12.73
C ILE A 49 -13.26 -15.83 -12.24
N VAL A 50 -13.47 -15.92 -10.92
CA VAL A 50 -14.84 -16.05 -10.36
C VAL A 50 -15.69 -14.85 -10.75
N TYR A 51 -15.16 -13.63 -10.62
CA TYR A 51 -15.90 -12.42 -10.96
C TYR A 51 -16.13 -12.29 -12.47
N PHE A 52 -15.15 -12.64 -13.28
CA PHE A 52 -15.29 -12.69 -14.75
C PHE A 52 -16.41 -13.65 -15.18
N LEU A 53 -16.44 -14.86 -14.60
CA LEU A 53 -17.49 -15.84 -14.87
C LEU A 53 -18.87 -15.33 -14.44
N PHE A 54 -18.95 -14.66 -13.29
CA PHE A 54 -20.19 -14.01 -12.83
C PHE A 54 -20.67 -12.95 -13.82
N LEU A 55 -19.78 -12.06 -14.28
CA LEU A 55 -20.12 -11.04 -15.28
C LEU A 55 -20.53 -11.66 -16.62
N LEU A 56 -19.85 -12.73 -17.03
CA LEU A 56 -20.18 -13.45 -18.27
C LEU A 56 -21.59 -14.07 -18.19
N PHE A 57 -21.93 -14.64 -17.05
CA PHE A 57 -23.28 -15.17 -16.83
C PHE A 57 -24.35 -14.06 -16.89
N GLN A 58 -24.04 -12.87 -16.34
CA GLN A 58 -24.97 -11.74 -16.33
C GLN A 58 -25.10 -11.05 -17.69
N SER A 59 -23.98 -10.86 -18.40
CA SER A 59 -23.94 -10.12 -19.68
C SER A 59 -24.21 -10.98 -20.93
N HIS A 60 -24.13 -12.31 -20.81
CA HIS A 60 -24.23 -13.30 -21.90
C HIS A 60 -23.22 -13.09 -23.04
N SER A 61 -22.28 -12.16 -22.92
CA SER A 61 -21.28 -11.87 -23.96
C SER A 61 -19.99 -11.29 -23.34
N VAL A 62 -18.84 -11.80 -23.80
CA VAL A 62 -17.53 -11.25 -23.41
C VAL A 62 -17.37 -9.81 -23.89
N HIS A 63 -17.95 -9.46 -25.04
CA HIS A 63 -17.86 -8.14 -25.63
C HIS A 63 -18.48 -7.04 -24.73
N ASN A 64 -19.51 -7.39 -23.97
CA ASN A 64 -20.20 -6.46 -23.07
C ASN A 64 -19.46 -6.25 -21.72
N ILE A 65 -18.44 -7.06 -21.42
CA ILE A 65 -17.71 -6.98 -20.16
C ILE A 65 -16.58 -5.96 -20.23
N PHE A 66 -15.92 -5.86 -21.36
CA PHE A 66 -14.75 -5.01 -21.54
C PHE A 66 -15.04 -3.81 -22.44
N PRO A 67 -14.39 -2.65 -22.20
CA PRO A 67 -14.49 -1.51 -23.12
C PRO A 67 -14.01 -1.89 -24.53
N GLU A 68 -14.69 -1.37 -25.54
CA GLU A 68 -14.30 -1.57 -26.94
C GLU A 68 -12.92 -0.93 -27.25
N GLY A 69 -12.19 -1.51 -28.20
CA GLY A 69 -10.96 -0.94 -28.73
C GLY A 69 -9.72 -1.13 -27.84
N ILE A 70 -9.78 -2.02 -26.84
CA ILE A 70 -8.59 -2.33 -26.04
C ILE A 70 -7.62 -3.20 -26.85
N PRO A 71 -6.36 -2.74 -27.09
CA PRO A 71 -5.37 -3.56 -27.76
C PRO A 71 -5.06 -4.85 -27.00
N ALA A 72 -5.02 -6.00 -27.68
CA ALA A 72 -4.84 -7.31 -27.06
C ALA A 72 -3.56 -7.43 -26.19
N TRP A 73 -2.48 -6.72 -26.55
CA TRP A 73 -1.23 -6.73 -25.76
C TRP A 73 -1.40 -6.20 -24.32
N ARG A 74 -2.43 -5.38 -24.07
CA ARG A 74 -2.70 -4.85 -22.71
C ARG A 74 -3.16 -5.91 -21.72
N ILE A 75 -3.45 -7.13 -22.17
CA ILE A 75 -3.71 -8.28 -21.29
C ILE A 75 -2.52 -8.57 -20.36
N VAL A 76 -1.33 -8.09 -20.69
CA VAL A 76 -0.16 -8.20 -19.80
C VAL A 76 -0.39 -7.51 -18.45
N PHE A 77 -1.16 -6.42 -18.40
CA PHE A 77 -1.50 -5.75 -17.15
C PHE A 77 -2.42 -6.60 -16.28
N THR A 78 -3.34 -7.35 -16.89
CA THR A 78 -4.19 -8.33 -16.19
C THR A 78 -3.34 -9.43 -15.57
N PHE A 79 -2.39 -10.00 -16.33
CA PHE A 79 -1.47 -11.01 -15.79
C PHE A 79 -0.57 -10.48 -14.68
N LEU A 80 -0.27 -9.20 -14.69
CA LEU A 80 0.51 -8.58 -13.61
C LEU A 80 -0.36 -8.11 -12.44
N GLY A 81 -1.69 -8.17 -12.53
CA GLY A 81 -2.61 -7.64 -11.52
C GLY A 81 -2.57 -6.11 -11.41
N MET A 82 -2.24 -5.42 -12.51
CA MET A 82 -2.01 -3.97 -12.53
C MET A 82 -3.08 -3.20 -13.32
N ASP A 83 -4.11 -3.86 -13.82
CA ASP A 83 -5.13 -3.27 -14.67
C ASP A 83 -5.73 -1.98 -14.10
N SER A 84 -6.28 -2.04 -12.91
CA SER A 84 -6.94 -0.90 -12.29
C SER A 84 -5.96 0.24 -12.00
N TRP A 85 -4.73 -0.10 -11.57
CA TRP A 85 -3.71 0.91 -11.31
C TRP A 85 -3.31 1.65 -12.60
N VAL A 86 -3.15 0.92 -13.71
CA VAL A 86 -2.83 1.50 -15.02
C VAL A 86 -4.02 2.31 -15.58
N SER A 87 -5.25 1.81 -15.40
CA SER A 87 -6.48 2.50 -15.81
C SER A 87 -6.65 3.86 -15.14
N MET A 88 -6.27 3.98 -13.86
CA MET A 88 -6.30 5.25 -13.14
C MET A 88 -5.37 6.31 -13.76
N HIS A 89 -4.36 5.89 -14.51
CA HIS A 89 -3.44 6.77 -15.24
C HIS A 89 -3.88 7.02 -16.70
N GLY A 90 -5.15 6.78 -17.02
CA GLY A 90 -5.74 7.11 -18.33
C GLY A 90 -5.50 6.05 -19.43
N ILE A 91 -4.99 4.87 -19.08
CA ILE A 91 -4.77 3.79 -20.04
C ILE A 91 -5.87 2.74 -19.87
N SER A 92 -6.77 2.61 -20.83
CA SER A 92 -7.83 1.58 -20.81
C SER A 92 -7.23 0.18 -20.83
N THR A 93 -7.68 -0.69 -19.90
CA THR A 93 -7.22 -2.07 -19.73
C THR A 93 -8.42 -3.01 -19.57
N PHE A 94 -8.17 -4.30 -19.39
CA PHE A 94 -9.18 -5.31 -19.09
C PHE A 94 -9.62 -5.33 -17.62
N SER A 95 -9.51 -4.18 -16.93
CA SER A 95 -9.86 -4.05 -15.53
C SER A 95 -11.34 -4.37 -15.29
N LEU A 96 -11.60 -5.26 -14.35
CA LEU A 96 -12.93 -5.55 -13.83
C LEU A 96 -13.32 -4.67 -12.62
N THR A 97 -12.50 -3.69 -12.29
CA THR A 97 -12.73 -2.72 -11.19
C THR A 97 -12.90 -3.33 -9.80
N ILE A 98 -12.24 -4.44 -9.51
CA ILE A 98 -12.32 -5.16 -8.22
C ILE A 98 -11.36 -4.56 -7.15
N GLY A 99 -11.16 -3.24 -7.13
CA GLY A 99 -10.24 -2.60 -6.18
C GLY A 99 -8.75 -2.83 -6.46
N GLU A 100 -8.40 -3.17 -7.66
CA GLU A 100 -7.06 -3.59 -8.11
C GLU A 100 -6.00 -2.48 -8.07
N TRP A 101 -6.40 -1.20 -7.92
CA TRP A 101 -5.45 -0.09 -7.77
C TRP A 101 -4.49 -0.32 -6.59
N PHE A 102 -5.03 -0.82 -5.50
CA PHE A 102 -4.29 -1.19 -4.29
C PHE A 102 -3.29 -2.31 -4.59
N LEU A 103 -3.73 -3.33 -5.34
CA LEU A 103 -2.91 -4.46 -5.73
C LEU A 103 -1.73 -4.01 -6.60
N GLY A 104 -1.97 -3.19 -7.63
CA GLY A 104 -0.93 -2.66 -8.50
C GLY A 104 0.11 -1.84 -7.73
N CYS A 105 -0.34 -0.96 -6.83
CA CYS A 105 0.54 -0.20 -5.95
C CYS A 105 1.40 -1.12 -5.06
N LEU A 106 0.78 -2.16 -4.49
CA LEU A 106 1.47 -3.14 -3.64
C LEU A 106 2.52 -3.95 -4.41
N ILE A 107 2.21 -4.39 -5.63
CA ILE A 107 3.14 -5.11 -6.51
C ILE A 107 4.35 -4.25 -6.82
N LEU A 108 4.15 -2.97 -7.16
CA LEU A 108 5.25 -2.03 -7.41
C LEU A 108 6.12 -1.83 -6.16
N LEU A 109 5.52 -1.67 -4.99
CA LEU A 109 6.26 -1.53 -3.74
C LEU A 109 7.06 -2.80 -3.41
N TYR A 110 6.50 -3.98 -3.68
CA TYR A 110 7.23 -5.23 -3.51
C TYR A 110 8.35 -5.40 -4.53
N LEU A 111 8.18 -4.89 -5.75
CA LEU A 111 9.23 -4.91 -6.75
C LEU A 111 10.44 -4.06 -6.33
N ILE A 112 10.18 -2.87 -5.77
CA ILE A 112 11.25 -1.95 -5.33
C ILE A 112 11.75 -2.21 -3.90
N PHE A 113 11.08 -3.08 -3.11
CA PHE A 113 11.44 -3.35 -1.72
C PHE A 113 12.92 -3.73 -1.52
N PRO A 114 13.56 -4.59 -2.32
CA PRO A 114 14.98 -4.91 -2.13
C PRO A 114 15.89 -3.68 -2.25
N LEU A 115 15.54 -2.75 -3.13
CA LEU A 115 16.25 -1.48 -3.30
C LEU A 115 16.04 -0.56 -2.09
N LEU A 116 14.79 -0.41 -1.64
CA LEU A 116 14.47 0.37 -0.43
C LEU A 116 15.21 -0.20 0.79
N ARG A 117 15.21 -1.53 0.95
CA ARG A 117 15.93 -2.22 2.01
C ARG A 117 17.44 -1.95 1.95
N PHE A 118 18.04 -2.00 0.76
CA PHE A 118 19.46 -1.72 0.59
C PHE A 118 19.82 -0.31 1.07
N PHE A 119 19.07 0.71 0.67
CA PHE A 119 19.30 2.09 1.12
C PHE A 119 19.03 2.27 2.61
N MET A 120 17.99 1.66 3.16
CA MET A 120 17.67 1.70 4.58
C MET A 120 18.81 1.13 5.43
N ILE A 121 19.37 -0.01 5.06
CA ILE A 121 20.48 -0.65 5.82
C ILE A 121 21.76 0.17 5.70
N LYS A 122 22.04 0.77 4.53
CA LYS A 122 23.26 1.55 4.30
C LYS A 122 23.31 2.84 5.12
N ASN A 123 22.22 3.58 5.18
CA ASN A 123 22.08 4.80 5.98
C ASN A 123 20.61 5.11 6.27
N GLU A 124 20.12 4.58 7.39
CA GLU A 124 18.71 4.66 7.77
C GLU A 124 18.18 6.08 7.92
N LYS A 125 19.00 6.98 8.53
CA LYS A 125 18.59 8.37 8.78
C LYS A 125 18.45 9.14 7.48
N PHE A 126 19.44 9.02 6.60
CA PHE A 126 19.43 9.67 5.29
C PHE A 126 18.29 9.14 4.41
N PHE A 127 18.08 7.83 4.40
CA PHE A 127 16.98 7.20 3.70
C PHE A 127 15.62 7.74 4.16
N PHE A 128 15.41 7.82 5.48
CA PHE A 128 14.16 8.32 6.04
C PHE A 128 13.94 9.80 5.77
N ILE A 129 14.99 10.63 5.81
CA ILE A 129 14.92 12.05 5.46
C ILE A 129 14.49 12.23 3.98
N ILE A 130 15.10 11.47 3.07
CA ILE A 130 14.74 11.53 1.63
C ILE A 130 13.28 11.09 1.43
N ALA A 131 12.88 9.96 2.02
CA ALA A 131 11.51 9.45 1.90
C ALA A 131 10.49 10.47 2.44
N THR A 132 10.80 11.10 3.59
CA THR A 132 9.97 12.17 4.17
C THR A 132 9.94 13.40 3.27
N GLY A 133 11.07 13.79 2.69
CA GLY A 133 11.15 14.92 1.74
C GLY A 133 10.27 14.68 0.51
N ILE A 134 10.36 13.50 -0.11
CA ILE A 134 9.51 13.13 -1.25
C ILE A 134 8.02 13.16 -0.85
N TYR A 135 7.68 12.60 0.30
CA TYR A 135 6.32 12.61 0.83
C TYR A 135 5.77 14.02 0.99
N LEU A 136 6.53 14.94 1.60
CA LEU A 136 6.12 16.32 1.80
C LEU A 136 5.99 17.08 0.48
N ILE A 137 6.93 16.90 -0.45
CA ILE A 137 6.85 17.51 -1.79
C ILE A 137 5.56 17.06 -2.48
N VAL A 138 5.28 15.77 -2.52
CA VAL A 138 4.07 15.24 -3.12
C VAL A 138 2.81 15.74 -2.39
N LEU A 139 2.84 15.83 -1.07
CA LEU A 139 1.70 16.28 -0.27
C LEU A 139 1.33 17.75 -0.52
N PHE A 140 2.33 18.63 -0.65
CA PHE A 140 2.12 20.07 -0.80
C PHE A 140 2.02 20.53 -2.26
N HIS A 141 2.63 19.80 -3.20
CA HIS A 141 2.62 20.13 -4.63
C HIS A 141 1.81 19.10 -5.42
N TYR A 142 0.71 18.61 -4.83
CA TYR A 142 -0.10 17.57 -5.44
C TYR A 142 -0.90 18.12 -6.62
N ASP A 143 -0.50 17.78 -7.84
CA ASP A 143 -1.20 18.10 -9.09
C ASP A 143 -1.28 16.84 -9.98
N PHE A 144 -1.82 15.76 -9.43
CA PHE A 144 -1.98 14.50 -10.15
C PHE A 144 -3.47 14.23 -10.39
N SER A 145 -3.79 13.61 -11.51
CA SER A 145 -5.15 13.16 -11.85
C SER A 145 -5.71 12.08 -10.92
N VAL A 146 -4.81 11.36 -10.22
CA VAL A 146 -5.16 10.26 -9.31
C VAL A 146 -5.52 10.83 -7.93
N PRO A 147 -6.58 10.34 -7.26
CA PRO A 147 -6.93 10.77 -5.91
C PRO A 147 -5.76 10.62 -4.92
N ILE A 148 -5.56 11.62 -4.07
CA ILE A 148 -4.41 11.70 -3.15
C ILE A 148 -4.20 10.45 -2.30
N HIS A 149 -5.29 9.82 -1.85
CA HIS A 149 -5.24 8.60 -1.03
C HIS A 149 -4.85 7.33 -1.80
N MET A 150 -4.79 7.39 -3.14
CA MET A 150 -4.36 6.32 -4.03
C MET A 150 -2.96 6.60 -4.62
N ASN A 151 -2.34 7.72 -4.28
CA ASN A 151 -1.05 8.10 -4.83
C ASN A 151 0.06 7.14 -4.37
N PHE A 152 0.87 6.67 -5.33
CA PHE A 152 1.95 5.72 -5.10
C PHE A 152 2.99 6.21 -4.09
N PHE A 153 3.40 7.47 -4.17
CA PHE A 153 4.43 8.01 -3.27
C PHE A 153 3.95 8.14 -1.83
N LEU A 154 2.67 8.49 -1.63
CA LEU A 154 2.09 8.56 -0.29
C LEU A 154 1.98 7.15 0.32
N LYS A 155 1.54 6.17 -0.47
CA LYS A 155 1.49 4.75 -0.03
C LYS A 155 2.89 4.17 0.16
N GLY A 156 3.84 4.58 -0.68
CA GLY A 156 5.26 4.25 -0.52
C GLY A 156 5.84 4.75 0.80
N TYR A 157 5.47 5.95 1.22
CA TYR A 157 5.91 6.49 2.51
C TYR A 157 5.32 5.72 3.70
N GLU A 158 4.02 5.39 3.66
CA GLU A 158 3.39 4.52 4.66
C GLU A 158 4.09 3.16 4.75
N PHE A 159 4.44 2.58 3.61
CA PHE A 159 5.22 1.34 3.53
C PHE A 159 6.62 1.48 4.12
N VAL A 160 7.34 2.59 3.83
CA VAL A 160 8.67 2.89 4.39
C VAL A 160 8.63 3.06 5.90
N ILE A 161 7.62 3.77 6.44
CA ILE A 161 7.40 3.85 7.90
C ILE A 161 7.26 2.44 8.47
N GLY A 162 6.44 1.59 7.85
CA GLY A 162 6.31 0.19 8.24
C GLY A 162 7.64 -0.56 8.22
N MET A 163 8.45 -0.38 7.16
CA MET A 163 9.79 -0.98 7.08
C MET A 163 10.68 -0.58 8.27
N MET A 164 10.69 0.71 8.62
CA MET A 164 11.46 1.22 9.75
C MET A 164 11.00 0.61 11.08
N ILE A 165 9.69 0.56 11.29
CA ILE A 165 9.11 -0.02 12.49
C ILE A 165 9.44 -1.52 12.59
N GLY A 166 9.27 -2.29 11.52
CA GLY A 166 9.59 -3.72 11.49
C GLY A 166 11.08 -4.02 11.68
N TYR A 167 11.96 -3.11 11.25
CA TYR A 167 13.41 -3.22 11.47
C TYR A 167 13.77 -2.98 12.94
N TYR A 168 13.09 -2.03 13.61
CA TYR A 168 13.36 -1.64 14.99
C TYR A 168 12.37 -2.24 15.99
N HIS A 169 11.57 -3.23 15.64
CA HIS A 169 10.50 -3.75 16.52
C HIS A 169 10.97 -4.14 17.93
N GLU A 170 12.19 -4.67 18.07
CA GLU A 170 12.78 -5.04 19.38
C GLU A 170 13.09 -3.85 20.30
N LYS A 171 13.10 -2.63 19.75
CA LYS A 171 13.40 -1.39 20.49
C LYS A 171 12.13 -0.64 20.91
N PHE A 172 10.96 -1.19 20.66
CA PHE A 172 9.70 -0.54 21.04
C PHE A 172 9.51 -0.57 22.55
N ASN A 173 9.34 0.63 23.13
CA ASN A 173 9.02 0.76 24.54
C ASN A 173 7.51 0.77 24.74
N PRO A 174 6.91 -0.13 25.58
CA PRO A 174 5.49 -0.15 25.85
C PRO A 174 4.90 1.19 26.31
N LYS A 175 5.73 2.06 26.90
CA LYS A 175 5.29 3.40 27.32
C LYS A 175 4.84 4.32 26.16
N TRP A 176 5.18 3.99 24.94
CA TRP A 176 4.75 4.75 23.76
C TRP A 176 3.23 4.69 23.53
N ILE A 177 2.55 3.73 24.16
CA ILE A 177 1.09 3.65 24.15
C ILE A 177 0.44 4.91 24.74
N PHE A 178 1.06 5.50 25.80
CA PHE A 178 0.56 6.73 26.41
C PHE A 178 0.63 7.95 25.49
N LEU A 179 1.47 7.92 24.48
CA LEU A 179 1.57 8.97 23.47
C LEU A 179 0.67 8.67 22.26
N SER A 180 0.67 7.43 21.77
CA SER A 180 -0.01 7.06 20.53
C SER A 180 -1.53 6.91 20.70
N LEU A 181 -1.99 6.33 21.81
CA LEU A 181 -3.41 6.11 22.07
C LEU A 181 -4.24 7.40 22.15
N PRO A 182 -3.79 8.47 22.85
CA PRO A 182 -4.48 9.76 22.83
C PRO A 182 -4.60 10.38 21.42
N VAL A 183 -3.57 10.19 20.57
CA VAL A 183 -3.62 10.65 19.17
C VAL A 183 -4.71 9.90 18.40
N VAL A 184 -4.80 8.57 18.56
CA VAL A 184 -5.86 7.77 17.92
C VAL A 184 -7.24 8.25 18.40
N ILE A 185 -7.42 8.39 19.70
CA ILE A 185 -8.69 8.83 20.31
C ILE A 185 -9.07 10.22 19.80
N PHE A 186 -8.11 11.16 19.77
CA PHE A 186 -8.34 12.52 19.29
C PHE A 186 -8.82 12.54 17.83
N PHE A 187 -8.14 11.81 16.93
CA PHE A 187 -8.54 11.79 15.52
C PHE A 187 -9.84 11.03 15.24
N VAL A 188 -10.20 10.07 16.10
CA VAL A 188 -11.48 9.37 16.01
C VAL A 188 -12.64 10.25 16.48
N LEU A 189 -12.47 10.98 17.60
CA LEU A 189 -13.52 11.83 18.18
C LEU A 189 -13.63 13.19 17.48
N CYS A 190 -12.52 13.74 16.97
CA CYS A 190 -12.48 15.07 16.37
C CYS A 190 -11.93 15.04 14.93
N PRO A 191 -12.57 14.34 13.98
CA PRO A 191 -12.01 14.13 12.64
C PRO A 191 -11.89 15.41 11.80
N PHE A 192 -12.59 16.49 12.18
CA PHE A 192 -12.64 17.75 11.42
C PHE A 192 -11.85 18.90 12.06
N ALA A 193 -11.32 18.72 13.28
CA ALA A 193 -10.79 19.81 14.08
C ALA A 193 -9.48 20.44 13.57
N LEU A 194 -8.74 19.78 12.66
CA LEU A 194 -7.45 20.28 12.20
C LEU A 194 -7.47 20.71 10.74
N PRO A 195 -6.98 21.91 10.39
CA PRO A 195 -6.85 22.39 9.01
C PRO A 195 -5.61 21.79 8.31
N ILE A 196 -5.46 20.47 8.36
CA ILE A 196 -4.36 19.76 7.71
C ILE A 196 -4.90 18.84 6.60
N SER A 197 -4.04 18.55 5.62
CA SER A 197 -4.44 17.71 4.47
C SER A 197 -4.93 16.33 4.91
N THR A 198 -5.92 15.80 4.21
CA THR A 198 -6.49 14.47 4.49
C THR A 198 -5.43 13.37 4.45
N GLY A 199 -4.46 13.47 3.52
CA GLY A 199 -3.35 12.52 3.44
C GLY A 199 -2.51 12.48 4.71
N LEU A 200 -2.14 13.66 5.25
CA LEU A 200 -1.36 13.76 6.48
C LEU A 200 -2.12 13.22 7.70
N LYS A 201 -3.43 13.54 7.81
CA LYS A 201 -4.29 13.00 8.88
C LYS A 201 -4.29 11.47 8.89
N ILE A 202 -4.45 10.86 7.73
CA ILE A 202 -4.49 9.40 7.57
C ILE A 202 -3.15 8.79 7.98
N THR A 203 -2.04 9.34 7.51
CA THR A 203 -0.70 8.83 7.84
C THR A 203 -0.41 8.93 9.34
N ILE A 204 -0.70 10.08 9.98
CA ILE A 204 -0.49 10.25 11.43
C ILE A 204 -1.34 9.25 12.22
N LEU A 205 -2.62 9.11 11.86
CA LEU A 205 -3.52 8.19 12.55
C LEU A 205 -3.10 6.73 12.36
N ALA A 206 -2.67 6.34 11.16
CA ALA A 206 -2.21 5.00 10.87
C ALA A 206 -0.92 4.66 11.65
N VAL A 207 0.03 5.60 11.76
CA VAL A 207 1.23 5.46 12.57
C VAL A 207 0.88 5.31 14.05
N ALA A 208 0.03 6.19 14.59
CA ALA A 208 -0.39 6.13 15.98
C ALA A 208 -1.14 4.83 16.31
N PHE A 209 -2.04 4.41 15.43
CA PHE A 209 -2.77 3.14 15.56
C PHE A 209 -1.80 1.95 15.58
N TRP A 210 -0.84 1.94 14.66
CA TRP A 210 0.13 0.86 14.56
C TRP A 210 1.05 0.78 15.80
N ILE A 211 1.55 1.92 16.30
CA ILE A 211 2.35 1.99 17.53
C ILE A 211 1.53 1.49 18.73
N SER A 212 0.26 1.91 18.83
CA SER A 212 -0.63 1.45 19.90
C SER A 212 -0.81 -0.08 19.87
N ALA A 213 -1.03 -0.65 18.68
CA ALA A 213 -1.17 -2.09 18.49
C ALA A 213 0.12 -2.85 18.86
N ALA A 214 1.28 -2.34 18.40
CA ALA A 214 2.59 -2.94 18.70
C ALA A 214 2.95 -2.90 20.20
N CYS A 215 2.45 -1.91 20.94
CA CYS A 215 2.64 -1.82 22.39
C CYS A 215 1.70 -2.75 23.19
N LEU A 216 0.65 -3.27 22.57
CA LEU A 216 -0.31 -4.18 23.21
C LEU A 216 0.06 -5.66 23.01
N GLU A 217 0.96 -5.99 22.08
CA GLU A 217 1.46 -7.35 21.96
C GLU A 217 2.28 -7.71 23.21
N PRO A 218 1.92 -8.80 23.92
CA PRO A 218 2.75 -9.26 25.02
C PRO A 218 4.13 -9.69 24.50
N VAL A 219 5.17 -9.15 25.12
CA VAL A 219 6.57 -9.50 24.90
C VAL A 219 6.83 -10.96 25.29
#